data_e287c0597254d0e2cd60a9a90b825727
#
_entry.id   e287c0597254d0e2cd60a9a90b825727
#
_cell.length_a   1.000
_cell.length_b   1.000
_cell.length_c   1.000
_cell.angle_alpha   90.00
_cell.angle_beta   90.00
_cell.angle_gamma   90.00
#
_symmetry.space_group_name_H-M   'P 1'
#
loop_
_entity.id
_entity.type
_entity.pdbx_description
1 polymer ?
#
loop_
_entity_poly.entity_id
_entity_poly.type
_entity_poly.pdbx_seq_one_letter_code
_entity_poly.pdbx_strand_id
1 'polypeptide(L)'
;MSIRIVRIHNELLGTYGDRGNADVLAFRAGLAGVKAHIVDVSYRDQLPDDGDIYLLGGAEDAAQVLSCQALKGFDFTSRVVLAVCAGFQILGNSYFAGGVKQEGLGVIDMETIPGTSRFVGDIKIFSEVVKVELTGFENHGGQTNLAGGITPLGRVITGSGNGAGGVDGAVVGNVFGTYLHGPVLARNPEFADLLLERALGRELSRVNDPLADQYAAWRRAVIK
;
A
#
# COMPACT_ATOMS: atom_id res chain seq x y z
N MET A 1 -19.04 12.62 -11.70
CA MET A 1 -18.61 11.91 -10.49
C MET A 1 -17.16 12.29 -10.21
N SER A 2 -16.79 12.50 -8.95
CA SER A 2 -15.42 12.84 -8.56
C SER A 2 -15.01 11.99 -7.38
N ILE A 3 -13.69 11.74 -7.25
CA ILE A 3 -13.09 11.05 -6.09
C ILE A 3 -12.04 11.95 -5.44
N ARG A 4 -11.85 11.76 -4.15
CA ARG A 4 -10.87 12.44 -3.32
C ARG A 4 -9.82 11.45 -2.83
N ILE A 5 -8.57 11.65 -3.27
CA ILE A 5 -7.42 10.81 -2.93
C ILE A 5 -6.60 11.55 -1.89
N VAL A 6 -6.51 11.01 -0.70
CA VAL A 6 -5.81 11.60 0.44
C VAL A 6 -4.42 10.99 0.55
N ARG A 7 -3.37 11.81 0.39
CA ARG A 7 -1.98 11.44 0.70
C ARG A 7 -1.69 11.80 2.15
N ILE A 8 -1.51 10.79 2.97
CA ILE A 8 -1.30 10.95 4.41
C ILE A 8 0.18 11.21 4.68
N HIS A 9 0.47 12.33 5.37
CA HIS A 9 1.77 12.67 5.92
C HIS A 9 2.92 12.51 4.92
N ASN A 10 2.73 13.00 3.69
CA ASN A 10 3.67 12.81 2.59
C ASN A 10 5.09 13.31 2.93
N GLU A 11 5.23 14.29 3.82
CA GLU A 11 6.50 14.78 4.35
C GLU A 11 7.21 13.77 5.27
N LEU A 12 6.48 12.82 5.85
CA LEU A 12 7.00 11.74 6.70
C LEU A 12 7.04 10.40 5.96
N LEU A 13 5.95 10.05 5.24
CA LEU A 13 5.73 8.77 4.60
C LEU A 13 6.03 8.78 3.08
N GLY A 14 6.78 9.76 2.58
CA GLY A 14 7.06 9.92 1.16
C GLY A 14 8.47 9.51 0.69
N THR A 15 9.29 8.92 1.58
CA THR A 15 10.72 8.69 1.35
C THR A 15 11.02 7.85 0.11
N TYR A 16 10.21 6.85 -0.17
CA TYR A 16 10.46 5.88 -1.26
C TYR A 16 9.66 6.15 -2.54
N GLY A 17 9.12 7.36 -2.70
CA GLY A 17 8.39 7.77 -3.90
C GLY A 17 6.94 7.26 -3.98
N ASP A 18 6.42 6.64 -2.92
CA ASP A 18 5.07 6.08 -2.89
C ASP A 18 3.97 7.13 -3.08
N ARG A 19 4.30 8.43 -2.92
CA ARG A 19 3.40 9.53 -3.28
C ARG A 19 2.88 9.43 -4.72
N GLY A 20 3.66 8.83 -5.62
CA GLY A 20 3.28 8.62 -7.02
C GLY A 20 2.07 7.68 -7.19
N ASN A 21 1.70 6.90 -6.17
CA ASN A 21 0.47 6.10 -6.21
C ASN A 21 -0.78 6.99 -6.37
N ALA A 22 -0.80 8.19 -5.75
CA ALA A 22 -1.90 9.13 -5.93
C ALA A 22 -1.99 9.66 -7.37
N ASP A 23 -0.84 9.96 -7.97
CA ASP A 23 -0.77 10.48 -9.33
C ASP A 23 -1.26 9.42 -10.34
N VAL A 24 -0.90 8.13 -10.12
CA VAL A 24 -1.38 7.01 -10.92
C VAL A 24 -2.91 6.86 -10.79
N LEU A 25 -3.44 6.88 -9.57
CA LEU A 25 -4.88 6.79 -9.34
C LEU A 25 -5.63 7.94 -10.00
N ALA A 26 -5.14 9.18 -9.87
CA ALA A 26 -5.77 10.35 -10.48
C ALA A 26 -5.74 10.28 -12.01
N PHE A 27 -4.63 9.86 -12.59
CA PHE A 27 -4.49 9.67 -14.04
C PHE A 27 -5.46 8.60 -14.56
N ARG A 28 -5.49 7.41 -13.93
CA ARG A 28 -6.36 6.31 -14.35
C ARG A 28 -7.84 6.63 -14.14
N ALA A 29 -8.21 7.32 -13.05
CA ALA A 29 -9.55 7.85 -12.85
C ALA A 29 -9.95 8.76 -14.02
N GLY A 30 -9.05 9.66 -14.45
CA GLY A 30 -9.27 10.54 -15.60
C GLY A 30 -9.53 9.77 -16.90
N LEU A 31 -8.74 8.71 -17.16
CA LEU A 31 -8.97 7.81 -18.31
C LEU A 31 -10.32 7.10 -18.24
N ALA A 32 -10.81 6.81 -17.04
CA ALA A 32 -12.15 6.24 -16.79
C ALA A 32 -13.27 7.27 -16.76
N GLY A 33 -12.99 8.56 -17.10
CA GLY A 33 -13.98 9.64 -17.09
C GLY A 33 -14.39 10.12 -15.68
N VAL A 34 -13.59 9.83 -14.66
CA VAL A 34 -13.82 10.24 -13.27
C VAL A 34 -12.84 11.35 -12.91
N LYS A 35 -13.36 12.47 -12.40
CA LYS A 35 -12.52 13.56 -11.90
C LYS A 35 -11.88 13.15 -10.56
N ALA A 36 -10.58 13.31 -10.42
CA ALA A 36 -9.87 13.02 -9.17
C ALA A 36 -9.27 14.29 -8.57
N HIS A 37 -9.31 14.40 -7.25
CA HIS A 37 -8.68 15.47 -6.48
C HIS A 37 -7.72 14.84 -5.47
N ILE A 38 -6.44 15.19 -5.57
CA ILE A 38 -5.42 14.78 -4.62
C ILE A 38 -5.34 15.82 -3.50
N VAL A 39 -5.37 15.36 -2.26
CA VAL A 39 -5.27 16.18 -1.05
C VAL A 39 -4.07 15.70 -0.24
N ASP A 40 -3.10 16.57 -0.01
CA ASP A 40 -2.00 16.32 0.92
C ASP A 40 -2.42 16.72 2.33
N VAL A 41 -2.23 15.81 3.29
CA VAL A 41 -2.49 16.06 4.70
C VAL A 41 -1.20 15.96 5.47
N SER A 42 -0.80 17.05 6.16
CA SER A 42 0.37 17.07 7.02
C SER A 42 0.11 16.29 8.31
N TYR A 43 1.17 15.74 8.93
CA TYR A 43 1.06 15.04 10.21
C TYR A 43 0.56 15.93 11.37
N ARG A 44 0.48 17.25 11.15
CA ARG A 44 -0.04 18.23 12.11
C ARG A 44 -1.52 18.55 11.89
N ASP A 45 -2.08 18.08 10.79
CA ASP A 45 -3.45 18.35 10.42
C ASP A 45 -4.34 17.15 10.72
N GLN A 46 -5.61 17.41 10.95
CA GLN A 46 -6.60 16.35 11.10
C GLN A 46 -6.89 15.71 9.74
N LEU A 47 -6.96 14.37 9.70
CA LEU A 47 -7.37 13.66 8.50
C LEU A 47 -8.83 14.01 8.15
N PRO A 48 -9.13 14.29 6.86
CA PRO A 48 -10.49 14.48 6.41
C PRO A 48 -11.26 13.15 6.42
N ASP A 49 -12.53 13.20 6.81
CA ASP A 49 -13.43 12.03 6.83
C ASP A 49 -14.02 11.70 5.45
N ASP A 50 -13.94 12.62 4.51
CA ASP A 50 -14.58 12.58 3.20
C ASP A 50 -13.64 12.15 2.07
N GLY A 51 -12.49 11.53 2.39
CA GLY A 51 -11.62 10.89 1.42
C GLY A 51 -12.20 9.58 0.90
N ASP A 52 -12.09 9.33 -0.39
CA ASP A 52 -12.49 8.07 -1.01
C ASP A 52 -11.38 7.03 -0.96
N ILE A 53 -10.10 7.47 -1.11
CA ILE A 53 -8.92 6.63 -1.03
C ILE A 53 -7.87 7.29 -0.15
N TYR A 54 -7.28 6.54 0.77
CA TYR A 54 -6.23 7.00 1.67
C TYR A 54 -4.92 6.25 1.40
N LEU A 55 -3.83 6.99 1.27
CA LEU A 55 -2.52 6.46 0.91
C LEU A 55 -1.50 6.72 2.00
N LEU A 56 -0.88 5.64 2.50
CA LEU A 56 0.25 5.68 3.43
C LEU A 56 1.47 5.08 2.75
N GLY A 57 2.56 5.82 2.68
CA GLY A 57 3.79 5.36 2.05
C GLY A 57 4.84 4.84 3.03
N GLY A 58 6.05 4.60 2.50
CA GLY A 58 7.22 4.18 3.27
C GLY A 58 7.92 5.33 3.97
N ALA A 59 8.58 5.03 5.10
CA ALA A 59 9.29 6.00 5.93
C ALA A 59 10.47 5.37 6.68
N GLU A 60 11.31 6.25 7.21
CA GLU A 60 12.28 5.90 8.25
C GLU A 60 11.62 5.85 9.64
N ASP A 61 12.24 5.13 10.57
CA ASP A 61 11.70 4.78 11.89
C ASP A 61 11.10 5.97 12.67
N ALA A 62 11.81 7.09 12.76
CA ALA A 62 11.34 8.25 13.52
C ALA A 62 10.09 8.90 12.88
N ALA A 63 10.05 8.99 11.56
CA ALA A 63 8.92 9.50 10.81
C ALA A 63 7.71 8.56 10.92
N GLN A 64 7.94 7.25 10.90
CA GLN A 64 6.94 6.22 11.11
C GLN A 64 6.24 6.36 12.46
N VAL A 65 7.01 6.54 13.55
CA VAL A 65 6.47 6.73 14.91
C VAL A 65 5.62 8.00 15.00
N LEU A 66 6.11 9.13 14.47
CA LEU A 66 5.36 10.39 14.47
C LEU A 66 4.05 10.27 13.69
N SER A 67 4.10 9.65 12.52
CA SER A 67 2.92 9.44 11.69
C SER A 67 1.89 8.52 12.40
N CYS A 68 2.34 7.41 12.98
CA CYS A 68 1.47 6.50 13.72
C CYS A 68 0.74 7.20 14.88
N GLN A 69 1.47 8.03 15.64
CA GLN A 69 0.90 8.79 16.75
C GLN A 69 -0.19 9.77 16.30
N ALA A 70 0.05 10.48 15.19
CA ALA A 70 -0.90 11.44 14.64
C ALA A 70 -2.16 10.78 14.06
N LEU A 71 -2.09 9.50 13.69
CA LEU A 71 -3.20 8.74 13.10
C LEU A 71 -4.06 8.00 14.13
N LYS A 72 -3.70 8.03 15.42
CA LYS A 72 -4.48 7.35 16.45
C LYS A 72 -5.91 7.87 16.52
N GLY A 73 -6.87 6.93 16.54
CA GLY A 73 -8.30 7.23 16.61
C GLY A 73 -8.99 7.47 15.26
N PHE A 74 -8.28 7.48 14.13
CA PHE A 74 -8.91 7.53 12.82
C PHE A 74 -9.37 6.14 12.38
N ASP A 75 -10.63 6.03 11.91
CA ASP A 75 -11.19 4.77 11.41
C ASP A 75 -10.80 4.52 9.96
N PHE A 76 -9.84 3.62 9.75
CA PHE A 76 -9.43 3.14 8.44
C PHE A 76 -10.29 1.98 7.92
N THR A 77 -11.03 1.29 8.77
CA THR A 77 -11.72 0.02 8.39
C THR A 77 -12.87 0.24 7.43
N SER A 78 -13.49 1.40 7.47
CA SER A 78 -14.60 1.81 6.60
C SER A 78 -14.14 2.46 5.27
N ARG A 79 -12.82 2.53 5.02
CA ARG A 79 -12.21 3.30 3.92
C ARG A 79 -11.47 2.41 2.93
N VAL A 80 -11.24 2.94 1.71
CA VAL A 80 -10.27 2.32 0.80
C VAL A 80 -8.89 2.85 1.16
N VAL A 81 -7.98 1.94 1.53
CA VAL A 81 -6.65 2.27 2.01
C VAL A 81 -5.59 1.48 1.26
N LEU A 82 -4.55 2.14 0.79
CA LEU A 82 -3.31 1.51 0.35
C LEU A 82 -2.18 1.96 1.28
N ALA A 83 -1.54 1.00 1.93
CA ALA A 83 -0.44 1.23 2.85
C ALA A 83 0.80 0.45 2.40
N VAL A 84 1.93 1.14 2.25
CA VAL A 84 3.18 0.57 1.75
C VAL A 84 4.26 0.62 2.82
N CYS A 85 4.94 -0.50 3.07
CA CYS A 85 6.10 -0.63 3.96
C CYS A 85 5.83 -0.08 5.37
N ALA A 86 6.42 1.05 5.78
CA ALA A 86 6.16 1.68 7.07
C ALA A 86 4.67 1.97 7.29
N GLY A 87 3.97 2.46 6.26
CA GLY A 87 2.52 2.64 6.28
C GLY A 87 1.76 1.34 6.55
N PHE A 88 2.20 0.22 5.96
CA PHE A 88 1.62 -1.09 6.22
C PHE A 88 1.88 -1.54 7.67
N GLN A 89 3.10 -1.38 8.15
CA GLN A 89 3.49 -1.79 9.51
C GLN A 89 2.68 -1.08 10.60
N ILE A 90 2.44 0.23 10.47
CA ILE A 90 1.68 0.99 11.47
C ILE A 90 0.21 0.61 11.53
N LEU A 91 -0.35 -0.02 10.50
CA LEU A 91 -1.72 -0.56 10.54
C LEU A 91 -1.85 -1.81 11.40
N GLY A 92 -0.76 -2.47 11.75
CA GLY A 92 -0.75 -3.65 12.63
C GLY A 92 -0.99 -3.34 14.10
N ASN A 93 -0.96 -4.38 14.94
CA ASN A 93 -1.04 -4.27 16.38
C ASN A 93 0.25 -3.70 16.98
N SER A 94 1.40 -4.10 16.42
CA SER A 94 2.71 -3.61 16.85
C SER A 94 3.75 -3.70 15.74
N TYR A 95 4.76 -2.85 15.84
CA TYR A 95 5.93 -2.84 14.96
C TYR A 95 7.18 -2.40 15.75
N PHE A 96 8.37 -2.50 15.14
CA PHE A 96 9.61 -2.04 15.73
C PHE A 96 10.15 -0.84 14.95
N ALA A 97 10.55 0.20 15.68
CA ALA A 97 11.22 1.38 15.16
C ALA A 97 12.38 1.77 16.09
N GLY A 98 13.59 1.99 15.54
CA GLY A 98 14.79 2.27 16.33
C GLY A 98 15.14 1.17 17.34
N GLY A 99 14.78 -0.09 17.06
CA GLY A 99 14.98 -1.22 17.98
C GLY A 99 13.98 -1.30 19.12
N VAL A 100 12.98 -0.43 19.17
CA VAL A 100 11.95 -0.39 20.24
C VAL A 100 10.60 -0.83 19.67
N LYS A 101 9.91 -1.70 20.41
CA LYS A 101 8.54 -2.12 20.08
C LYS A 101 7.59 -0.92 20.25
N GLN A 102 6.85 -0.60 19.20
CA GLN A 102 5.83 0.45 19.16
C GLN A 102 4.45 -0.19 19.04
N GLU A 103 3.45 0.46 19.61
CA GLU A 103 2.05 0.15 19.39
C GLU A 103 1.60 0.70 18.03
N GLY A 104 0.97 -0.13 17.21
CA GLY A 104 0.37 0.26 15.94
C GLY A 104 -1.07 0.76 16.09
N LEU A 105 -1.78 0.84 14.97
CA LEU A 105 -3.17 1.32 14.91
C LEU A 105 -4.21 0.20 15.11
N GLY A 106 -3.80 -1.08 15.08
CA GLY A 106 -4.68 -2.22 15.29
C GLY A 106 -5.76 -2.41 14.21
N VAL A 107 -5.53 -1.89 13.00
CA VAL A 107 -6.46 -2.00 11.86
C VAL A 107 -6.41 -3.40 11.25
N ILE A 108 -5.23 -4.00 11.24
CA ILE A 108 -4.96 -5.35 10.74
C ILE A 108 -4.38 -6.17 11.88
N ASP A 109 -4.93 -7.36 12.14
CA ASP A 109 -4.40 -8.24 13.18
C ASP A 109 -3.08 -8.88 12.71
N MET A 110 -2.00 -8.16 12.95
CA MET A 110 -0.63 -8.55 12.60
C MET A 110 0.39 -7.86 13.49
N GLU A 111 1.58 -8.44 13.56
CA GLU A 111 2.74 -7.85 14.21
C GLU A 111 3.94 -7.82 13.26
N THR A 112 4.70 -6.71 13.29
CA THR A 112 5.97 -6.63 12.56
C THR A 112 7.12 -6.64 13.56
N ILE A 113 8.01 -7.61 13.42
CA ILE A 113 9.22 -7.80 14.25
C ILE A 113 10.46 -7.51 13.40
N PRO A 114 11.63 -7.24 14.03
CA PRO A 114 12.88 -7.13 13.29
C PRO A 114 13.20 -8.44 12.58
N GLY A 115 13.51 -8.37 11.28
CA GLY A 115 14.03 -9.50 10.54
C GLY A 115 15.50 -9.77 10.86
N THR A 116 16.00 -10.94 10.46
CA THR A 116 17.41 -11.32 10.62
C THR A 116 18.32 -10.61 9.61
N SER A 117 17.76 -10.08 8.54
CA SER A 117 18.45 -9.34 7.48
C SER A 117 17.52 -8.31 6.87
N ARG A 118 18.08 -7.35 6.12
CA ARG A 118 17.30 -6.42 5.32
C ARG A 118 16.96 -7.05 3.97
N PHE A 119 15.72 -7.00 3.58
CA PHE A 119 15.23 -7.47 2.28
C PHE A 119 15.30 -6.30 1.29
N VAL A 120 16.09 -6.47 0.22
CA VAL A 120 16.31 -5.45 -0.82
C VAL A 120 16.37 -6.13 -2.17
N GLY A 121 15.43 -5.81 -3.05
CA GLY A 121 15.42 -6.39 -4.39
C GLY A 121 14.07 -6.32 -5.09
N ASP A 122 14.03 -6.88 -6.29
CA ASP A 122 12.77 -7.06 -6.99
C ASP A 122 11.91 -8.12 -6.29
N ILE A 123 10.61 -7.85 -6.22
CA ILE A 123 9.62 -8.78 -5.67
C ILE A 123 8.51 -8.99 -6.68
N LYS A 124 8.05 -10.24 -6.79
CA LYS A 124 6.90 -10.67 -7.58
C LYS A 124 6.00 -11.56 -6.73
N ILE A 125 4.71 -11.26 -6.72
CA ILE A 125 3.70 -12.03 -6.02
C ILE A 125 2.55 -12.37 -6.97
N PHE A 126 1.85 -13.47 -6.74
CA PHE A 126 0.54 -13.72 -7.34
C PHE A 126 -0.55 -13.31 -6.36
N SER A 127 -1.41 -12.38 -6.77
CA SER A 127 -2.51 -11.90 -5.95
C SER A 127 -3.84 -12.53 -6.37
N GLU A 128 -4.44 -13.30 -5.47
CA GLU A 128 -5.80 -13.82 -5.69
C GLU A 128 -6.86 -12.72 -5.62
N VAL A 129 -6.55 -11.59 -4.97
CA VAL A 129 -7.45 -10.45 -4.83
C VAL A 129 -7.51 -9.63 -6.11
N VAL A 130 -6.35 -9.37 -6.73
CA VAL A 130 -6.25 -8.64 -8.01
C VAL A 130 -6.34 -9.59 -9.20
N LYS A 131 -6.11 -10.90 -8.98
CA LYS A 131 -6.13 -12.00 -9.97
C LYS A 131 -5.04 -11.92 -11.03
N VAL A 132 -3.91 -11.32 -10.67
CA VAL A 132 -2.72 -11.22 -11.53
C VAL A 132 -1.43 -11.28 -10.71
N GLU A 133 -0.29 -11.43 -11.39
CA GLU A 133 1.01 -11.20 -10.79
C GLU A 133 1.23 -9.70 -10.57
N LEU A 134 1.61 -9.32 -9.35
CA LEU A 134 2.03 -7.97 -9.00
C LEU A 134 3.55 -7.92 -8.83
N THR A 135 4.15 -6.83 -9.27
CA THR A 135 5.59 -6.62 -9.17
C THR A 135 5.91 -5.35 -8.40
N GLY A 136 7.02 -5.38 -7.67
CA GLY A 136 7.51 -4.25 -6.90
C GLY A 136 9.00 -4.31 -6.67
N PHE A 137 9.46 -3.45 -5.78
CA PHE A 137 10.79 -3.48 -5.20
C PHE A 137 10.61 -3.49 -3.68
N GLU A 138 11.21 -4.44 -2.98
CA GLU A 138 11.20 -4.48 -1.52
C GLU A 138 12.45 -3.84 -0.94
N ASN A 139 12.29 -3.06 0.14
CA ASN A 139 13.40 -2.47 0.87
C ASN A 139 13.00 -2.24 2.33
N HIS A 140 13.05 -3.31 3.12
CA HIS A 140 12.63 -3.27 4.53
C HIS A 140 13.44 -4.23 5.40
N GLY A 141 13.46 -3.98 6.70
CA GLY A 141 14.09 -4.86 7.71
C GLY A 141 13.08 -5.53 8.62
N GLY A 142 11.79 -5.25 8.46
CA GLY A 142 10.73 -5.87 9.25
C GLY A 142 10.27 -7.21 8.67
N GLN A 143 9.87 -8.11 9.55
CA GLN A 143 9.19 -9.36 9.23
C GLN A 143 7.76 -9.29 9.81
N THR A 144 6.75 -9.37 8.94
CA THR A 144 5.34 -9.24 9.35
C THR A 144 4.68 -10.60 9.46
N ASN A 145 4.14 -10.87 10.64
CA ASN A 145 3.39 -12.08 10.95
C ASN A 145 1.89 -11.75 10.98
N LEU A 146 1.13 -12.34 10.08
CA LEU A 146 -0.31 -12.20 10.03
C LEU A 146 -0.97 -13.16 11.03
N ALA A 147 -1.98 -12.72 11.75
CA ALA A 147 -2.83 -13.60 12.55
C ALA A 147 -3.64 -14.56 11.66
N GLY A 148 -4.09 -15.67 12.24
CA GLY A 148 -4.91 -16.64 11.51
C GLY A 148 -6.19 -16.00 10.98
N GLY A 149 -6.48 -16.25 9.70
CA GLY A 149 -7.68 -15.72 9.02
C GLY A 149 -7.46 -14.40 8.28
N ILE A 150 -6.31 -13.73 8.45
CA ILE A 150 -5.98 -12.55 7.62
C ILE A 150 -5.55 -13.01 6.24
N THR A 151 -6.19 -12.45 5.21
CA THR A 151 -5.85 -12.74 3.81
C THR A 151 -4.59 -11.96 3.42
N PRO A 152 -3.51 -12.60 2.94
CA PRO A 152 -2.38 -11.89 2.36
C PRO A 152 -2.78 -11.20 1.04
N LEU A 153 -2.09 -10.13 0.66
CA LEU A 153 -2.28 -9.51 -0.66
C LEU A 153 -1.90 -10.48 -1.77
N GLY A 154 -0.85 -11.29 -1.56
CA GLY A 154 -0.49 -12.33 -2.50
C GLY A 154 0.54 -13.32 -1.98
N ARG A 155 0.72 -14.40 -2.76
CA ARG A 155 1.75 -15.42 -2.55
C ARG A 155 3.04 -15.00 -3.27
N VAL A 156 4.16 -15.01 -2.59
CA VAL A 156 5.46 -14.64 -3.14
C VAL A 156 5.91 -15.69 -4.17
N ILE A 157 6.31 -15.21 -5.34
CA ILE A 157 6.96 -15.98 -6.40
C ILE A 157 8.47 -15.72 -6.36
N THR A 158 8.86 -14.45 -6.21
CA THR A 158 10.25 -14.00 -6.12
C THR A 158 10.32 -12.91 -5.06
N GLY A 159 11.35 -12.86 -4.25
CA GLY A 159 11.52 -11.91 -3.15
C GLY A 159 11.13 -12.50 -1.81
N SER A 160 10.91 -11.65 -0.82
CA SER A 160 10.68 -12.02 0.59
C SER A 160 9.30 -11.65 1.11
N GLY A 161 8.71 -10.55 0.64
CA GLY A 161 7.41 -10.05 1.06
C GLY A 161 7.36 -9.80 2.56
N ASN A 162 6.42 -10.43 3.28
CA ASN A 162 6.33 -10.33 4.73
C ASN A 162 7.52 -10.94 5.49
N GLY A 163 8.52 -11.51 4.77
CA GLY A 163 9.75 -12.09 5.32
C GLY A 163 9.63 -13.54 5.74
N ALA A 164 8.46 -14.05 6.08
CA ALA A 164 8.20 -15.44 6.42
C ALA A 164 6.90 -15.92 5.78
N GLY A 165 6.77 -17.24 5.58
CA GLY A 165 5.53 -17.85 5.11
C GLY A 165 5.24 -17.70 3.61
N GLY A 166 6.14 -17.11 2.82
CA GLY A 166 5.99 -17.02 1.35
C GLY A 166 4.81 -16.16 0.89
N VAL A 167 4.43 -15.15 1.68
CA VAL A 167 3.34 -14.22 1.37
C VAL A 167 3.81 -12.77 1.46
N ASP A 168 3.10 -11.87 0.79
CA ASP A 168 3.27 -10.42 0.93
C ASP A 168 1.95 -9.76 1.29
N GLY A 169 2.10 -8.73 2.12
CA GLY A 169 1.02 -7.83 2.46
C GLY A 169 -0.10 -8.46 3.28
N ALA A 170 -1.18 -7.72 3.36
CA ALA A 170 -2.45 -8.15 3.99
C ALA A 170 -3.63 -7.40 3.37
N VAL A 171 -4.81 -8.02 3.41
CA VAL A 171 -6.07 -7.42 2.96
C VAL A 171 -7.15 -7.66 4.01
N VAL A 172 -7.75 -6.57 4.50
CA VAL A 172 -8.91 -6.61 5.41
C VAL A 172 -9.95 -5.63 4.87
N GLY A 173 -11.06 -6.18 4.34
CA GLY A 173 -12.07 -5.36 3.66
C GLY A 173 -11.50 -4.59 2.47
N ASN A 174 -11.45 -3.26 2.58
CA ASN A 174 -10.87 -2.37 1.57
C ASN A 174 -9.51 -1.78 2.01
N VAL A 175 -8.90 -2.34 3.06
CA VAL A 175 -7.56 -1.95 3.51
C VAL A 175 -6.53 -2.92 2.93
N PHE A 176 -5.59 -2.40 2.16
CA PHE A 176 -4.54 -3.13 1.46
C PHE A 176 -3.17 -2.69 1.99
N GLY A 177 -2.41 -3.63 2.52
CA GLY A 177 -1.03 -3.41 2.93
C GLY A 177 -0.05 -4.22 2.08
N THR A 178 1.18 -3.73 1.84
CA THR A 178 2.19 -4.42 1.04
C THR A 178 3.60 -3.89 1.30
N TYR A 179 4.61 -4.70 0.94
CA TYR A 179 6.01 -4.25 0.85
C TYR A 179 6.45 -3.92 -0.58
N LEU A 180 5.55 -3.96 -1.55
CA LEU A 180 5.85 -3.61 -2.92
C LEU A 180 5.97 -2.08 -3.09
N HIS A 181 7.19 -1.57 -3.26
CA HIS A 181 7.44 -0.19 -3.67
C HIS A 181 7.51 -0.07 -5.20
N GLY A 182 7.46 1.21 -5.66
CA GLY A 182 7.78 1.41 -7.03
C GLY A 182 7.47 2.70 -7.77
N PRO A 183 6.46 3.53 -7.52
CA PRO A 183 5.17 3.32 -6.84
C PRO A 183 4.46 2.03 -7.28
N VAL A 184 3.89 1.30 -6.33
CA VAL A 184 3.32 -0.03 -6.64
C VAL A 184 2.27 0.03 -7.74
N LEU A 185 1.42 1.07 -7.76
CA LEU A 185 0.34 1.20 -8.73
C LEU A 185 0.84 1.53 -10.14
N ALA A 186 2.01 2.20 -10.27
CA ALA A 186 2.62 2.45 -11.58
C ALA A 186 3.12 1.16 -12.26
N ARG A 187 3.44 0.14 -11.47
CA ARG A 187 3.88 -1.18 -11.97
C ARG A 187 2.72 -2.15 -12.18
N ASN A 188 1.57 -1.88 -11.57
CA ASN A 188 0.43 -2.79 -11.47
C ASN A 188 -0.88 -2.05 -11.73
N PRO A 189 -1.19 -1.72 -13.00
CA PRO A 189 -2.38 -0.95 -13.34
C PRO A 189 -3.69 -1.61 -12.89
N GLU A 190 -3.76 -2.94 -12.89
CA GLU A 190 -4.94 -3.69 -12.45
C GLU A 190 -5.20 -3.49 -10.94
N PHE A 191 -4.15 -3.30 -10.15
CA PHE A 191 -4.31 -3.00 -8.73
C PHE A 191 -4.81 -1.57 -8.51
N ALA A 192 -4.36 -0.61 -9.32
CA ALA A 192 -4.90 0.75 -9.31
C ALA A 192 -6.39 0.77 -9.66
N ASP A 193 -6.79 0.01 -10.69
CA ASP A 193 -8.20 -0.09 -11.11
C ASP A 193 -9.06 -0.71 -10.00
N LEU A 194 -8.59 -1.77 -9.34
CA LEU A 194 -9.29 -2.36 -8.20
C LEU A 194 -9.55 -1.34 -7.08
N LEU A 195 -8.55 -0.52 -6.71
CA LEU A 195 -8.73 0.50 -5.68
C LEU A 195 -9.76 1.57 -6.11
N LEU A 196 -9.74 1.97 -7.38
CA LEU A 196 -10.73 2.89 -7.94
C LEU A 196 -12.13 2.28 -7.93
N GLU A 197 -12.30 1.02 -8.30
CA GLU A 197 -13.57 0.30 -8.25
C GLU A 197 -14.15 0.22 -6.85
N ARG A 198 -13.28 -0.08 -5.85
CA ARG A 198 -13.67 -0.09 -4.44
C ARG A 198 -14.14 1.27 -3.96
N ALA A 199 -13.43 2.35 -4.34
CA ALA A 199 -13.80 3.71 -3.97
C ALA A 199 -15.08 4.19 -4.66
N LEU A 200 -15.32 3.77 -5.91
CA LEU A 200 -16.48 4.16 -6.69
C LEU A 200 -17.71 3.28 -6.41
N GLY A 201 -17.53 2.13 -5.75
CA GLY A 201 -18.58 1.14 -5.51
C GLY A 201 -19.15 0.52 -6.80
N ARG A 202 -18.39 0.51 -7.88
CA ARG A 202 -18.77 -0.05 -9.18
C ARG A 202 -17.55 -0.51 -9.97
N GLU A 203 -17.74 -1.45 -10.87
CA GLU A 203 -16.72 -1.84 -11.84
C GLU A 203 -16.38 -0.67 -12.79
N LEU A 204 -15.11 -0.58 -13.16
CA LEU A 204 -14.64 0.33 -14.20
C LEU A 204 -14.78 -0.34 -15.57
N SER A 205 -15.16 0.44 -16.57
CA SER A 205 -14.87 0.06 -17.94
C SER A 205 -13.35 -0.09 -18.09
N ARG A 206 -12.90 -1.06 -18.88
CA ARG A 206 -11.47 -1.27 -19.11
C ARG A 206 -10.76 0.07 -19.39
N VAL A 207 -9.82 0.43 -18.53
CA VAL A 207 -9.01 1.63 -18.71
C VAL A 207 -8.01 1.35 -19.82
N ASN A 208 -8.06 2.15 -20.89
CA ASN A 208 -7.15 2.00 -22.02
C ASN A 208 -5.84 2.76 -21.77
N ASP A 209 -4.82 2.05 -21.30
CA ASP A 209 -3.46 2.56 -21.07
C ASP A 209 -2.43 1.56 -21.59
N PRO A 210 -2.19 1.52 -22.92
CA PRO A 210 -1.31 0.51 -23.52
C PRO A 210 0.14 0.56 -23.01
N LEU A 211 0.64 1.73 -22.60
CA LEU A 211 2.00 1.86 -22.07
C LEU A 211 2.12 1.23 -20.68
N ALA A 212 1.16 1.47 -19.79
CA ALA A 212 1.14 0.83 -18.48
C ALA A 212 0.99 -0.69 -18.61
N ASP A 213 0.08 -1.16 -19.47
CA ASP A 213 -0.13 -2.58 -19.73
C ASP A 213 1.16 -3.25 -20.23
N GLN A 214 1.85 -2.62 -21.19
CA GLN A 214 3.10 -3.10 -21.77
C GLN A 214 4.23 -3.14 -20.73
N TYR A 215 4.35 -2.08 -19.92
CA TYR A 215 5.33 -2.01 -18.85
C TYR A 215 5.08 -3.08 -17.77
N ALA A 216 3.85 -3.26 -17.34
CA ALA A 216 3.47 -4.29 -16.36
C ALA A 216 3.80 -5.71 -16.91
N ALA A 217 3.45 -6.00 -18.15
CA ALA A 217 3.76 -7.28 -18.78
C ALA A 217 5.28 -7.52 -18.85
N TRP A 218 6.05 -6.51 -19.24
CA TRP A 218 7.51 -6.58 -19.27
C TRP A 218 8.09 -6.86 -17.88
N ARG A 219 7.65 -6.13 -16.83
CA ARG A 219 8.11 -6.35 -15.45
C ARG A 219 7.83 -7.77 -14.98
N ARG A 220 6.65 -8.30 -15.26
CA ARG A 220 6.28 -9.69 -14.92
C ARG A 220 7.19 -10.72 -15.59
N ALA A 221 7.61 -10.45 -16.83
CA ALA A 221 8.46 -11.34 -17.61
C ALA A 221 9.94 -11.31 -17.17
N VAL A 222 10.47 -10.15 -16.73
CA VAL A 222 11.90 -10.01 -16.39
C VAL A 222 12.23 -10.39 -14.95
N ILE A 223 11.29 -10.31 -14.01
CA ILE A 223 11.47 -10.76 -12.63
C ILE A 223 11.26 -12.28 -12.59
N LYS A 224 12.35 -13.01 -12.37
CA LYS A 224 12.37 -14.50 -12.33
C LYS A 224 12.26 -15.00 -10.92
#